data_506456a4e44fa78291d3c631a56d2675
#
_entry.id   506456a4e44fa78291d3c631a56d2675
#
_cell.length_a   1.000
_cell.length_b   1.000
_cell.length_c   1.000
_cell.angle_alpha   90.00
_cell.angle_beta   90.00
_cell.angle_gamma   90.00
#
_symmetry.space_group_name_H-M   'P 1'
#
loop_
_entity.id
_entity.type
_entity.pdbx_description
1 polymer ?
#
loop_
_entity_poly.entity_id
_entity_poly.type
_entity_poly.pdbx_seq_one_letter_code
_entity_poly.pdbx_strand_id
1 'polypeptide(L)'
;MAEKFARKGLSFHCEDLTQSTRAFDALLCIDVFEHVENPFEFLRTIRKLAPLVVFNIPLEMHVAGVLINHQLWTRRHYGHLHFYTAAVALETLKECGYSVVGQGYVSRLMDLPRNVSEYVFWLPRKLISLFSQELSARLLGGTSLLVVARSNRS
;
A
#
# COMPACT_ATOMS: atom_id res chain seq x y z
N MET A 1 -0.11 -1.59 25.39
CA MET A 1 -0.96 -2.17 24.32
C MET A 1 -0.31 -3.41 23.70
N ALA A 2 1.02 -3.50 23.60
CA ALA A 2 1.75 -4.64 23.04
C ALA A 2 1.53 -5.98 23.81
N GLU A 3 1.45 -5.96 25.13
CA GLU A 3 1.28 -7.17 25.96
C GLU A 3 -0.04 -7.94 25.70
N LYS A 4 -1.09 -7.24 25.23
CA LYS A 4 -2.42 -7.86 24.98
C LYS A 4 -2.45 -8.82 23.81
N PHE A 5 -1.43 -8.78 22.92
CA PHE A 5 -1.35 -9.56 21.70
C PHE A 5 -0.14 -10.51 21.66
N ALA A 6 0.59 -10.61 22.78
CA ALA A 6 1.73 -11.50 22.87
C ALA A 6 1.28 -12.97 22.66
N ARG A 7 1.62 -13.53 21.51
CA ARG A 7 1.45 -14.96 21.20
C ARG A 7 2.82 -15.61 21.17
N LYS A 8 2.90 -16.91 21.44
CA LYS A 8 4.16 -17.65 21.33
C LYS A 8 4.76 -17.47 19.94
N GLY A 9 5.98 -16.95 19.86
CA GLY A 9 6.69 -16.67 18.60
C GLY A 9 6.40 -15.28 17.98
N LEU A 10 5.64 -14.41 18.66
CA LEU A 10 5.39 -13.04 18.21
C LEU A 10 6.02 -12.04 19.19
N SER A 11 6.84 -11.16 18.69
CA SER A 11 7.42 -10.05 19.44
C SER A 11 7.08 -8.70 18.79
N PHE A 12 6.87 -7.68 19.61
CA PHE A 12 6.57 -6.32 19.17
C PHE A 12 7.75 -5.41 19.52
N HIS A 13 8.23 -4.69 18.52
CA HIS A 13 9.29 -3.72 18.66
C HIS A 13 8.80 -2.36 18.16
N CYS A 14 9.09 -1.29 18.89
CA CYS A 14 8.86 0.08 18.48
C CYS A 14 10.21 0.69 18.15
N GLU A 15 10.71 0.41 16.96
CA GLU A 15 12.03 0.85 16.50
C GLU A 15 11.96 1.28 15.03
N ASP A 16 12.87 2.14 14.63
CA ASP A 16 13.04 2.52 13.23
C ASP A 16 13.71 1.38 12.46
N LEU A 17 12.96 0.72 11.60
CA LEU A 17 13.45 -0.41 10.82
C LEU A 17 14.61 0.00 9.87
N THR A 18 14.69 1.27 9.47
CA THR A 18 15.77 1.75 8.59
C THR A 18 17.14 1.75 9.27
N GLN A 19 17.16 1.75 10.59
CA GLN A 19 18.39 1.64 11.41
C GLN A 19 18.73 0.20 11.78
N SER A 20 17.89 -0.75 11.39
CA SER A 20 18.09 -2.17 11.73
C SER A 20 19.22 -2.78 10.90
N THR A 21 20.05 -3.58 11.55
CA THR A 21 21.04 -4.44 10.91
C THR A 21 20.59 -5.91 10.84
N ARG A 22 19.36 -6.19 11.30
CA ARG A 22 18.81 -7.55 11.30
C ARG A 22 18.49 -7.98 9.86
N ALA A 23 18.71 -9.26 9.58
CA ALA A 23 18.24 -9.89 8.35
C ALA A 23 16.96 -10.68 8.64
N PHE A 24 16.02 -10.61 7.71
CA PHE A 24 14.75 -11.30 7.77
C PHE A 24 14.58 -12.20 6.54
N ASP A 25 13.79 -13.26 6.64
CA ASP A 25 13.44 -14.11 5.49
C ASP A 25 12.46 -13.39 4.56
N ALA A 26 11.55 -12.60 5.14
CA ALA A 26 10.61 -11.75 4.43
C ALA A 26 10.23 -10.54 5.28
N LEU A 27 9.84 -9.44 4.62
CA LEU A 27 9.25 -8.24 5.22
C LEU A 27 7.83 -8.03 4.70
N LEU A 28 6.97 -7.55 5.60
CA LEU A 28 5.65 -7.03 5.25
C LEU A 28 5.68 -5.51 5.43
N CYS A 29 5.48 -4.78 4.35
CA CYS A 29 5.40 -3.32 4.31
C CYS A 29 3.96 -2.93 3.94
N ILE A 30 3.11 -2.82 4.96
CA ILE A 30 1.67 -2.65 4.81
C ILE A 30 1.32 -1.22 5.17
N ASP A 31 0.88 -0.43 4.19
CA ASP A 31 0.49 0.97 4.34
C ASP A 31 1.56 1.79 5.10
N VAL A 32 2.81 1.79 4.60
CA VAL A 32 3.96 2.41 5.28
C VAL A 32 4.61 3.50 4.43
N PHE A 33 5.08 3.18 3.23
CA PHE A 33 5.98 4.10 2.52
C PHE A 33 5.28 5.33 1.92
N GLU A 34 3.95 5.36 1.89
CA GLU A 34 3.17 6.57 1.63
C GLU A 34 3.24 7.61 2.75
N HIS A 35 3.67 7.19 3.95
CA HIS A 35 3.81 8.07 5.12
C HIS A 35 5.23 8.61 5.32
N VAL A 36 6.25 8.02 4.70
CA VAL A 36 7.63 8.43 4.90
C VAL A 36 7.99 9.63 4.02
N GLU A 37 8.83 10.53 4.51
CA GLU A 37 9.23 11.73 3.77
C GLU A 37 10.02 11.40 2.51
N ASN A 38 10.95 10.43 2.58
CA ASN A 38 11.74 9.97 1.44
C ASN A 38 11.48 8.48 1.15
N PRO A 39 10.45 8.16 0.37
CA PRO A 39 10.08 6.78 0.08
C PRO A 39 11.16 6.03 -0.71
N PHE A 40 11.94 6.69 -1.55
CA PHE A 40 13.01 6.05 -2.31
C PHE A 40 14.15 5.57 -1.41
N GLU A 41 14.56 6.40 -0.47
CA GLU A 41 15.59 6.06 0.51
C GLU A 41 15.12 4.93 1.43
N PHE A 42 13.90 5.04 1.95
CA PHE A 42 13.26 4.01 2.76
C PHE A 42 13.25 2.65 2.03
N LEU A 43 12.73 2.60 0.81
CA LEU A 43 12.64 1.39 0.01
C LEU A 43 14.01 0.77 -0.28
N ARG A 44 15.02 1.60 -0.63
CA ARG A 44 16.41 1.13 -0.85
C ARG A 44 17.05 0.60 0.43
N THR A 45 16.68 1.14 1.58
CA THR A 45 17.20 0.69 2.88
C THR A 45 16.59 -0.64 3.28
N ILE A 46 15.26 -0.76 3.29
CA ILE A 46 14.60 -2.01 3.69
C ILE A 46 14.86 -3.17 2.71
N ARG A 47 15.19 -2.88 1.45
CA ARG A 47 15.60 -3.87 0.45
C ARG A 47 16.78 -4.73 0.92
N LYS A 48 17.69 -4.15 1.71
CA LYS A 48 18.88 -4.85 2.22
C LYS A 48 18.54 -5.85 3.32
N LEU A 49 17.39 -5.70 3.97
CA LEU A 49 17.02 -6.46 5.16
C LEU A 49 16.37 -7.81 4.84
N ALA A 50 15.70 -7.95 3.69
CA ALA A 50 15.05 -9.21 3.32
C ALA A 50 15.12 -9.48 1.80
N PRO A 51 15.20 -10.77 1.39
CA PRO A 51 15.16 -11.14 -0.02
C PRO A 51 13.77 -11.02 -0.63
N LEU A 52 12.71 -11.05 0.19
CA LEU A 52 11.33 -10.97 -0.22
C LEU A 52 10.61 -9.88 0.58
N VAL A 53 9.87 -9.04 -0.12
CA VAL A 53 9.05 -8.00 0.53
C VAL A 53 7.64 -8.05 -0.05
N VAL A 54 6.66 -8.03 0.83
CA VAL A 54 5.25 -7.90 0.47
C VAL A 54 4.79 -6.50 0.82
N PHE A 55 4.32 -5.78 -0.19
CA PHE A 55 3.80 -4.42 -0.04
C PHE A 55 2.28 -4.43 -0.14
N ASN A 56 1.61 -3.67 0.70
CA ASN A 56 0.24 -3.20 0.46
C ASN A 56 0.28 -1.69 0.29
N ILE A 57 -0.19 -1.21 -0.87
CA ILE A 57 -0.03 0.18 -1.28
C ILE A 57 -1.40 0.75 -1.58
N PRO A 58 -1.88 1.77 -0.85
CA PRO A 58 -3.16 2.39 -1.13
C PRO A 58 -3.10 3.17 -2.45
N LEU A 59 -4.08 2.90 -3.33
CA LEU A 59 -4.18 3.55 -4.64
C LEU A 59 -5.11 4.77 -4.55
N GLU A 60 -4.59 5.88 -4.03
CA GLU A 60 -5.37 7.08 -3.76
C GLU A 60 -5.28 8.15 -4.87
N MET A 61 -4.42 7.95 -5.86
CA MET A 61 -4.36 8.78 -7.06
C MET A 61 -5.40 8.28 -8.07
N HIS A 62 -6.64 8.77 -7.93
CA HIS A 62 -7.75 8.40 -8.79
C HIS A 62 -8.60 9.62 -9.17
N VAL A 63 -9.31 9.55 -10.31
CA VAL A 63 -10.03 10.70 -10.89
C VAL A 63 -11.04 11.29 -9.91
N ALA A 64 -11.93 10.47 -9.34
CA ALA A 64 -12.93 10.95 -8.38
C ALA A 64 -12.26 11.60 -7.15
N GLY A 65 -11.14 11.06 -6.67
CA GLY A 65 -10.39 11.61 -5.55
C GLY A 65 -9.81 12.99 -5.82
N VAL A 66 -9.27 13.18 -7.02
CA VAL A 66 -8.74 14.50 -7.42
C VAL A 66 -9.85 15.54 -7.47
N LEU A 67 -11.01 15.19 -8.01
CA LEU A 67 -12.16 16.11 -8.15
C LEU A 67 -12.75 16.55 -6.79
N ILE A 68 -12.65 15.71 -5.75
CA ILE A 68 -13.18 16.02 -4.41
C ILE A 68 -12.08 16.36 -3.39
N ASN A 69 -10.83 16.58 -3.82
CA ASN A 69 -9.68 16.84 -2.95
C ASN A 69 -9.47 15.75 -1.88
N HIS A 70 -9.72 14.48 -2.23
CA HIS A 70 -9.57 13.34 -1.30
C HIS A 70 -8.14 13.22 -0.77
N GLN A 71 -7.13 13.50 -1.59
CA GLN A 71 -5.71 13.50 -1.20
C GLN A 71 -5.42 14.47 -0.06
N LEU A 72 -6.04 15.65 -0.07
CA LEU A 72 -5.90 16.60 1.03
C LEU A 72 -6.56 16.08 2.31
N TRP A 73 -7.69 15.41 2.16
CA TRP A 73 -8.38 14.80 3.29
C TRP A 73 -7.56 13.66 3.91
N THR A 74 -7.03 12.73 3.12
CA THR A 74 -6.20 11.62 3.61
C THR A 74 -4.88 12.10 4.22
N ARG A 75 -4.28 13.16 3.63
CA ARG A 75 -3.10 13.80 4.21
C ARG A 75 -3.38 14.34 5.63
N ARG A 76 -4.52 14.96 5.83
CA ARG A 76 -4.88 15.55 7.14
C ARG A 76 -5.32 14.52 8.18
N HIS A 77 -5.95 13.41 7.75
CA HIS A 77 -6.53 12.42 8.65
C HIS A 77 -5.62 11.21 8.89
N TYR A 78 -4.89 10.78 7.88
CA TYR A 78 -4.01 9.61 7.95
C TYR A 78 -2.53 9.96 7.85
N GLY A 79 -2.17 11.18 7.45
CA GLY A 79 -0.77 11.59 7.30
C GLY A 79 -0.11 11.07 6.02
N HIS A 80 -0.89 10.72 4.98
CA HIS A 80 -0.32 10.31 3.70
C HIS A 80 0.43 11.47 3.04
N LEU A 81 1.69 11.27 2.76
CA LEU A 81 2.55 12.24 2.09
C LEU A 81 2.60 12.01 0.58
N HIS A 82 2.47 10.75 0.17
CA HIS A 82 2.58 10.30 -1.21
C HIS A 82 1.31 9.55 -1.64
N PHE A 83 0.93 9.75 -2.90
CA PHE A 83 -0.27 9.17 -3.50
C PHE A 83 0.12 8.43 -4.77
N TYR A 84 -0.37 7.19 -4.90
CA TYR A 84 0.07 6.29 -5.96
C TYR A 84 -1.10 5.85 -6.85
N THR A 85 -0.81 5.72 -8.15
CA THR A 85 -1.51 4.76 -9.03
C THR A 85 -0.76 3.45 -9.01
N ALA A 86 -1.35 2.35 -9.49
CA ALA A 86 -0.67 1.07 -9.57
C ALA A 86 0.62 1.16 -10.42
N ALA A 87 0.56 1.85 -11.57
CA ALA A 87 1.71 2.02 -12.46
C ALA A 87 2.87 2.79 -11.80
N VAL A 88 2.56 3.90 -11.11
CA VAL A 88 3.58 4.70 -10.41
C VAL A 88 4.18 3.91 -9.25
N ALA A 89 3.36 3.19 -8.48
CA ALA A 89 3.85 2.36 -7.38
C ALA A 89 4.82 1.27 -7.87
N LEU A 90 4.46 0.56 -8.94
CA LEU A 90 5.28 -0.50 -9.52
C LEU A 90 6.61 0.04 -10.09
N GLU A 91 6.59 1.18 -10.77
CA GLU A 91 7.81 1.80 -11.29
C GLU A 91 8.70 2.31 -10.15
N THR A 92 8.12 2.89 -9.09
CA THR A 92 8.87 3.28 -7.88
C THR A 92 9.59 2.08 -7.25
N LEU A 93 8.92 0.94 -7.12
CA LEU A 93 9.54 -0.28 -6.61
C LEU A 93 10.69 -0.75 -7.50
N LYS A 94 10.49 -0.76 -8.82
CA LYS A 94 11.51 -1.17 -9.79
C LYS A 94 12.73 -0.25 -9.74
N GLU A 95 12.56 1.07 -9.69
CA GLU A 95 13.65 2.06 -9.54
C GLU A 95 14.40 1.89 -8.22
N CYS A 96 13.73 1.41 -7.18
CA CYS A 96 14.35 1.08 -5.90
C CYS A 96 15.04 -0.30 -5.89
N GLY A 97 15.06 -1.03 -7.01
CA GLY A 97 15.75 -2.30 -7.17
C GLY A 97 14.95 -3.51 -6.71
N TYR A 98 13.63 -3.45 -6.83
CA TYR A 98 12.75 -4.61 -6.63
C TYR A 98 12.32 -5.22 -7.97
N SER A 99 12.22 -6.55 -8.01
CA SER A 99 11.59 -7.30 -9.11
C SER A 99 10.25 -7.83 -8.63
N VAL A 100 9.16 -7.38 -9.25
CA VAL A 100 7.81 -7.84 -8.94
C VAL A 100 7.66 -9.29 -9.39
N VAL A 101 7.30 -10.18 -8.46
CA VAL A 101 7.06 -11.60 -8.72
C VAL A 101 5.57 -11.96 -8.70
N GLY A 102 4.74 -11.10 -8.10
CA GLY A 102 3.30 -11.24 -8.10
C GLY A 102 2.64 -9.94 -7.67
N GLN A 103 1.45 -9.69 -8.19
CA GLN A 103 0.65 -8.53 -7.80
C GLN A 103 -0.84 -8.83 -7.89
N GLY A 104 -1.64 -8.12 -7.13
CA GLY A 104 -3.09 -8.22 -7.15
C GLY A 104 -3.74 -6.98 -6.53
N TYR A 105 -5.00 -6.76 -6.88
CA TYR A 105 -5.79 -5.69 -6.29
C TYR A 105 -6.55 -6.20 -5.07
N VAL A 106 -6.43 -5.48 -3.96
CA VAL A 106 -7.23 -5.70 -2.75
C VAL A 106 -8.25 -4.58 -2.66
N SER A 107 -9.51 -4.93 -2.83
CA SER A 107 -10.58 -3.94 -2.84
C SER A 107 -11.40 -4.03 -1.57
N ARG A 108 -11.79 -2.89 -1.02
CA ARG A 108 -12.81 -2.79 0.04
C ARG A 108 -14.23 -3.14 -0.44
N LEU A 109 -14.37 -3.66 -1.67
CA LEU A 109 -15.64 -4.15 -2.22
C LEU A 109 -16.26 -5.30 -1.40
N MET A 110 -15.46 -5.96 -0.57
CA MET A 110 -15.95 -6.98 0.38
C MET A 110 -16.69 -6.36 1.57
N ASP A 111 -16.42 -5.10 1.90
CA ASP A 111 -17.12 -4.39 2.95
C ASP A 111 -18.45 -3.86 2.40
N LEU A 112 -19.56 -4.29 2.98
CA LEU A 112 -20.87 -3.70 2.69
C LEU A 112 -20.83 -2.21 3.06
N PRO A 113 -21.35 -1.33 2.18
CA PRO A 113 -21.39 0.09 2.47
C PRO A 113 -22.20 0.35 3.73
N ARG A 114 -21.66 1.19 4.61
CA ARG A 114 -22.28 1.54 5.90
C ARG A 114 -23.19 2.75 5.79
N ASN A 115 -22.99 3.60 4.77
CA ASN A 115 -23.66 4.88 4.58
C ASN A 115 -24.15 5.03 3.14
N VAL A 116 -25.16 5.88 2.95
CA VAL A 116 -25.71 6.18 1.60
C VAL A 116 -24.63 6.73 0.65
N SER A 117 -23.72 7.56 1.15
CA SER A 117 -22.60 8.09 0.36
C SER A 117 -21.64 7.02 -0.12
N GLU A 118 -21.46 5.95 0.65
CA GLU A 118 -20.64 4.81 0.25
C GLU A 118 -21.33 3.99 -0.87
N TYR A 119 -22.67 3.88 -0.86
CA TYR A 119 -23.43 3.21 -1.92
C TYR A 119 -23.27 3.91 -3.29
N VAL A 120 -23.20 5.25 -3.32
CA VAL A 120 -23.04 6.01 -4.55
C VAL A 120 -21.78 5.60 -5.33
N PHE A 121 -20.68 5.32 -4.62
CA PHE A 121 -19.44 4.88 -5.23
C PHE A 121 -19.30 3.35 -5.29
N TRP A 122 -19.95 2.61 -4.41
CA TRP A 122 -19.83 1.16 -4.31
C TRP A 122 -20.38 0.46 -5.55
N LEU A 123 -21.58 0.79 -6.00
CA LEU A 123 -22.21 0.13 -7.15
C LEU A 123 -21.45 0.39 -8.46
N PRO A 124 -21.12 1.66 -8.85
CA PRO A 124 -20.28 1.91 -10.02
C PRO A 124 -18.92 1.23 -9.94
N ARG A 125 -18.28 1.25 -8.77
CA ARG A 125 -16.99 0.57 -8.53
C ARG A 125 -17.11 -0.94 -8.78
N LYS A 126 -18.14 -1.58 -8.25
CA LYS A 126 -18.41 -3.00 -8.45
C LYS A 126 -18.63 -3.33 -9.92
N LEU A 127 -19.44 -2.55 -10.63
CA LEU A 127 -19.72 -2.76 -12.06
C LEU A 127 -18.45 -2.61 -12.90
N ILE A 128 -17.66 -1.55 -12.68
CA ILE A 128 -16.40 -1.34 -13.43
C ILE A 128 -15.38 -2.44 -13.10
N SER A 129 -15.32 -2.88 -11.85
CA SER A 129 -14.36 -3.93 -11.42
C SER A 129 -14.64 -5.28 -12.05
N LEU A 130 -15.85 -5.56 -12.52
CA LEU A 130 -16.17 -6.77 -13.29
C LEU A 130 -15.45 -6.80 -14.64
N PHE A 131 -15.16 -5.63 -15.21
CA PHE A 131 -14.42 -5.51 -16.46
C PHE A 131 -12.93 -5.30 -16.26
N SER A 132 -12.57 -4.43 -15.29
CA SER A 132 -11.18 -4.14 -14.97
C SER A 132 -11.04 -3.57 -13.57
N GLN A 133 -10.32 -4.27 -12.70
CA GLN A 133 -9.99 -3.79 -11.36
C GLN A 133 -9.07 -2.55 -11.42
N GLU A 134 -8.15 -2.52 -12.39
CA GLU A 134 -7.29 -1.36 -12.61
C GLU A 134 -8.09 -0.12 -13.01
N LEU A 135 -9.03 -0.26 -13.94
CA LEU A 135 -9.87 0.87 -14.36
C LEU A 135 -10.73 1.38 -13.19
N SER A 136 -11.30 0.48 -12.39
CA SER A 136 -12.04 0.84 -11.18
C SER A 136 -11.16 1.61 -10.18
N ALA A 137 -9.94 1.13 -9.94
CA ALA A 137 -8.98 1.80 -9.07
C ALA A 137 -8.60 3.20 -9.58
N ARG A 138 -8.36 3.35 -10.90
CA ARG A 138 -8.00 4.65 -11.51
C ARG A 138 -9.13 5.67 -11.51
N LEU A 139 -10.38 5.22 -11.66
CA LEU A 139 -11.53 6.13 -11.74
C LEU A 139 -12.10 6.46 -10.36
N LEU A 140 -12.34 5.45 -9.53
CA LEU A 140 -13.13 5.57 -8.30
C LEU A 140 -12.34 5.29 -7.01
N GLY A 141 -11.13 4.74 -7.11
CA GLY A 141 -10.30 4.41 -5.94
C GLY A 141 -10.91 3.34 -5.03
N GLY A 142 -10.54 3.38 -3.74
CA GLY A 142 -10.99 2.42 -2.72
C GLY A 142 -10.38 1.03 -2.89
N THR A 143 -9.17 0.97 -3.43
CA THR A 143 -8.44 -0.24 -3.76
C THR A 143 -6.99 -0.05 -3.34
N SER A 144 -6.36 -1.09 -2.81
CA SER A 144 -4.91 -1.16 -2.59
C SER A 144 -4.29 -2.14 -3.58
N LEU A 145 -3.01 -1.94 -3.87
CA LEU A 145 -2.19 -2.85 -4.65
C LEU A 145 -1.36 -3.72 -3.69
N LEU A 146 -1.61 -5.02 -3.71
CA LEU A 146 -0.75 -5.98 -3.05
C LEU A 146 0.35 -6.40 -4.03
N VAL A 147 1.61 -6.27 -3.62
CA VAL A 147 2.77 -6.61 -4.45
C VAL A 147 3.69 -7.53 -3.67
N VAL A 148 4.03 -8.65 -4.27
CA VAL A 148 5.12 -9.51 -3.80
C VAL A 148 6.35 -9.21 -4.66
N ALA A 149 7.41 -8.73 -4.05
CA ALA A 149 8.61 -8.30 -4.73
C ALA A 149 9.86 -8.96 -4.16
N ARG A 150 10.76 -9.33 -5.04
CA ARG A 150 12.09 -9.82 -4.69
C ARG A 150 13.07 -8.65 -4.69
N SER A 151 13.87 -8.53 -3.65
CA SER A 151 14.95 -7.55 -3.60
C SER A 151 16.12 -8.00 -4.48
N ASN A 152 16.49 -7.16 -5.46
CA ASN A 152 17.70 -7.37 -6.24
C ASN A 152 18.87 -6.91 -5.37
N ARG A 153 19.45 -7.86 -4.63
CA ARG A 153 20.67 -7.60 -3.85
C ARG A 153 21.83 -7.47 -4.83
N SER A 154 22.28 -6.26 -5.07
CA SER A 154 23.56 -5.99 -5.68
C SER A 154 24.59 -5.79 -4.61
#